data_0e75fe4ce9d7a8a7f5a653feadcfde7c
#
_entry.id   0e75fe4ce9d7a8a7f5a653feadcfde7c
#
_cell.length_a   1.000
_cell.length_b   1.000
_cell.length_c   1.000
_cell.angle_alpha   90.00
_cell.angle_beta   90.00
_cell.angle_gamma   90.00
#
_symmetry.space_group_name_H-M   'P 1'
#
loop_
_entity.id
_entity.type
_entity.pdbx_description
1 polymer ?
#
loop_
_entity_poly.entity_id
_entity_poly.type
_entity_poly.pdbx_seq_one_letter_code
_entity_poly.pdbx_strand_id
1 'polypeptide(L)'
;DVMMTMPNYGNRVTYSTAQFVDDMDAVSRGLIAMGLQAEEKVALISHNNRCEWNIMDHAIMQAGAIDIPIYPTMTEEDYKYILNHSESKYCFVSNEELYTKVMAVKAECPTLEEVFTFEDVQGARHWTEVAKAGSDAQQAELDARRDAVDPAQLATIIYTSGTTGLPKGVMLSHDNVTSNVLIAKPRVPAVDPNLDYRVLSFLPVCHIFERMLHYLYMYMGAQIHFGESLETIKEDLNHTQPIMFTAVPRLLEKFYDGIVAKGRSAGGAKAAIFNWAVGVALDWDPNKGGLYNFKLKIARKLVFSKVKEALGLSGIQAVASGSAALQ
;
A
#
# COMPACT_ATOMS: atom_id res chain seq x y z
N ASP A 1 19.48 6.55 -4.74
CA ASP A 1 18.27 7.05 -4.11
C ASP A 1 17.11 6.13 -4.46
N VAL A 2 16.73 5.25 -3.53
CA VAL A 2 15.64 4.26 -3.73
C VAL A 2 14.38 4.80 -3.10
N MET A 3 13.31 4.94 -3.91
CA MET A 3 11.99 5.35 -3.45
C MET A 3 11.08 4.14 -3.16
N MET A 4 11.04 3.20 -4.10
CA MET A 4 10.18 2.03 -4.01
C MET A 4 10.91 0.77 -4.45
N THR A 5 10.55 -0.36 -3.86
CA THR A 5 11.06 -1.69 -4.21
C THR A 5 9.91 -2.69 -4.23
N MET A 6 9.78 -3.45 -5.31
CA MET A 6 8.74 -4.48 -5.44
C MET A 6 9.33 -5.85 -5.81
N PRO A 7 8.66 -6.96 -5.44
CA PRO A 7 8.99 -8.29 -5.91
C PRO A 7 8.79 -8.41 -7.44
N ASN A 8 9.66 -9.17 -8.10
CA ASN A 8 9.49 -9.52 -9.50
C ASN A 8 10.11 -10.90 -9.75
N TYR A 9 9.31 -11.97 -9.77
CA TYR A 9 9.71 -13.35 -10.10
C TYR A 9 11.03 -13.79 -9.42
N GLY A 10 11.12 -13.63 -8.10
CA GLY A 10 12.31 -13.99 -7.31
C GLY A 10 13.42 -12.94 -7.28
N ASN A 11 13.31 -11.86 -8.05
CA ASN A 11 14.15 -10.66 -7.97
C ASN A 11 13.37 -9.52 -7.32
N ARG A 12 14.05 -8.39 -7.12
CA ARG A 12 13.39 -7.14 -6.72
C ARG A 12 13.75 -6.04 -7.68
N VAL A 13 12.73 -5.32 -8.14
CA VAL A 13 12.87 -4.13 -8.96
C VAL A 13 12.81 -2.91 -8.06
N THR A 14 13.73 -1.98 -8.25
CA THR A 14 13.79 -0.72 -7.50
C THR A 14 13.50 0.46 -8.41
N TYR A 15 12.75 1.41 -7.90
CA TYR A 15 12.53 2.72 -8.53
C TYR A 15 13.21 3.80 -7.72
N SER A 16 13.97 4.66 -8.39
CA SER A 16 14.42 5.92 -7.79
C SER A 16 13.30 6.96 -7.80
N THR A 17 13.43 7.99 -6.98
CA THR A 17 12.50 9.12 -6.99
C THR A 17 12.42 9.78 -8.38
N ALA A 18 13.56 9.92 -9.07
CA ALA A 18 13.59 10.49 -10.42
C ALA A 18 12.78 9.63 -11.41
N GLN A 19 13.03 8.31 -11.43
CA GLN A 19 12.26 7.39 -12.29
C GLN A 19 10.75 7.44 -11.99
N PHE A 20 10.37 7.48 -10.71
CA PHE A 20 8.97 7.59 -10.33
C PHE A 20 8.32 8.86 -10.87
N VAL A 21 8.99 10.00 -10.73
CA VAL A 21 8.48 11.29 -11.22
C VAL A 21 8.42 11.33 -12.74
N ASP A 22 9.46 10.84 -13.42
CA ASP A 22 9.53 10.79 -14.88
C ASP A 22 8.40 9.93 -15.46
N ASP A 23 8.17 8.74 -14.89
CA ASP A 23 7.09 7.83 -15.32
C ASP A 23 5.71 8.42 -15.02
N MET A 24 5.53 9.01 -13.83
CA MET A 24 4.29 9.68 -13.42
C MET A 24 3.93 10.82 -14.40
N ASP A 25 4.88 11.69 -14.74
CA ASP A 25 4.67 12.79 -15.66
C ASP A 25 4.41 12.29 -17.09
N ALA A 26 5.12 11.24 -17.53
CA ALA A 26 4.90 10.63 -18.85
C ALA A 26 3.50 10.02 -18.96
N VAL A 27 3.05 9.30 -17.92
CA VAL A 27 1.69 8.74 -17.86
C VAL A 27 0.63 9.84 -17.87
N SER A 28 0.83 10.91 -17.10
CA SER A 28 -0.13 12.04 -17.07
C SER A 28 -0.27 12.70 -18.45
N ARG A 29 0.87 12.98 -19.12
CA ARG A 29 0.84 13.50 -20.50
C ARG A 29 0.15 12.52 -21.45
N GLY A 30 0.38 11.21 -21.26
CA GLY A 30 -0.26 10.18 -22.06
C GLY A 30 -1.77 10.12 -21.87
N LEU A 31 -2.25 10.18 -20.65
CA LEU A 31 -3.68 10.22 -20.33
C LEU A 31 -4.35 11.46 -20.95
N ILE A 32 -3.71 12.62 -20.87
CA ILE A 32 -4.17 13.85 -21.52
C ILE A 32 -4.21 13.69 -23.04
N ALA A 33 -3.15 13.15 -23.65
CA ALA A 33 -3.09 12.91 -25.10
C ALA A 33 -4.16 11.93 -25.59
N MET A 34 -4.56 10.97 -24.75
CA MET A 34 -5.65 10.02 -24.98
C MET A 34 -7.05 10.64 -24.74
N GLY A 35 -7.11 11.91 -24.38
CA GLY A 35 -8.37 12.64 -24.21
C GLY A 35 -8.99 12.56 -22.82
N LEU A 36 -8.23 12.16 -21.76
CA LEU A 36 -8.71 12.25 -20.39
C LEU A 36 -8.94 13.72 -20.01
N GLN A 37 -10.14 14.02 -19.56
CA GLN A 37 -10.50 15.36 -19.08
C GLN A 37 -10.36 15.45 -17.56
N ALA A 38 -10.28 16.68 -17.04
CA ALA A 38 -10.37 16.91 -15.60
C ALA A 38 -11.71 16.35 -15.06
N GLU A 39 -11.68 15.81 -13.84
CA GLU A 39 -12.82 15.17 -13.14
C GLU A 39 -13.34 13.88 -13.77
N GLU A 40 -12.81 13.43 -14.93
CA GLU A 40 -13.07 12.07 -15.41
C GLU A 40 -12.44 11.02 -14.48
N LYS A 41 -12.96 9.80 -14.51
CA LYS A 41 -12.60 8.75 -13.55
C LYS A 41 -11.78 7.67 -14.25
N VAL A 42 -10.76 7.19 -13.53
CA VAL A 42 -9.89 6.09 -13.96
C VAL A 42 -9.85 5.04 -12.86
N ALA A 43 -10.18 3.79 -13.20
CA ALA A 43 -10.20 2.67 -12.26
C ALA A 43 -8.83 2.00 -12.14
N LEU A 44 -8.45 1.65 -10.91
CA LEU A 44 -7.23 0.90 -10.58
C LEU A 44 -7.55 -0.38 -9.82
N ILE A 45 -7.10 -1.53 -10.32
CA ILE A 45 -7.32 -2.84 -9.70
C ILE A 45 -5.98 -3.59 -9.64
N SER A 46 -5.49 -3.90 -8.45
CA SER A 46 -4.23 -4.63 -8.30
C SER A 46 -4.29 -5.66 -7.19
N HIS A 47 -3.78 -6.86 -7.45
CA HIS A 47 -3.67 -7.92 -6.44
C HIS A 47 -2.70 -7.53 -5.33
N ASN A 48 -1.53 -7.01 -5.69
CA ASN A 48 -0.47 -6.65 -4.78
C ASN A 48 -0.15 -5.16 -4.88
N ASN A 49 0.41 -4.61 -3.81
CA ASN A 49 0.99 -3.28 -3.85
C ASN A 49 2.20 -3.27 -4.79
N ARG A 50 2.30 -2.25 -5.62
CA ARG A 50 3.33 -2.15 -6.65
C ARG A 50 3.62 -0.71 -7.07
N CYS A 51 4.79 -0.49 -7.65
CA CYS A 51 5.23 0.84 -8.06
C CYS A 51 4.29 1.44 -9.10
N GLU A 52 3.85 0.65 -10.09
CA GLU A 52 3.00 1.10 -11.18
C GLU A 52 1.63 1.58 -10.68
N TRP A 53 1.08 0.95 -9.65
CA TRP A 53 -0.15 1.42 -9.03
C TRP A 53 0.03 2.84 -8.44
N ASN A 54 1.14 3.06 -7.73
CA ASN A 54 1.43 4.39 -7.14
C ASN A 54 1.74 5.44 -8.22
N ILE A 55 2.47 5.08 -9.26
CA ILE A 55 2.72 5.95 -10.42
C ILE A 55 1.39 6.38 -11.03
N MET A 56 0.49 5.41 -11.27
CA MET A 56 -0.81 5.67 -11.89
C MET A 56 -1.71 6.53 -11.00
N ASP A 57 -1.79 6.23 -9.70
CA ASP A 57 -2.55 7.00 -8.71
C ASP A 57 -2.18 8.50 -8.75
N HIS A 58 -0.89 8.79 -8.66
CA HIS A 58 -0.40 10.16 -8.71
C HIS A 58 -0.59 10.81 -10.09
N ALA A 59 -0.38 10.03 -11.17
CA ALA A 59 -0.55 10.53 -12.53
C ALA A 59 -2.00 10.94 -12.84
N ILE A 60 -2.97 10.16 -12.36
CA ILE A 60 -4.39 10.47 -12.50
C ILE A 60 -4.72 11.77 -11.75
N MET A 61 -4.30 11.86 -10.49
CA MET A 61 -4.61 13.02 -9.64
C MET A 61 -3.96 14.30 -10.15
N GLN A 62 -2.70 14.27 -10.60
CA GLN A 62 -2.04 15.48 -11.14
C GLN A 62 -2.58 15.91 -12.51
N ALA A 63 -3.18 14.98 -13.26
CA ALA A 63 -3.92 15.30 -14.49
C ALA A 63 -5.31 15.94 -14.20
N GLY A 64 -5.66 16.16 -12.93
CA GLY A 64 -6.94 16.70 -12.49
C GLY A 64 -8.09 15.70 -12.55
N ALA A 65 -7.82 14.42 -12.75
CA ALA A 65 -8.80 13.34 -12.83
C ALA A 65 -8.98 12.64 -11.47
N ILE A 66 -9.96 11.75 -11.38
CA ILE A 66 -10.37 11.08 -10.14
C ILE A 66 -9.99 9.60 -10.20
N ASP A 67 -9.26 9.12 -9.21
CA ASP A 67 -8.89 7.72 -9.07
C ASP A 67 -9.99 6.89 -8.40
N ILE A 68 -10.28 5.72 -8.98
CA ILE A 68 -11.26 4.75 -8.49
C ILE A 68 -10.53 3.44 -8.14
N PRO A 69 -9.98 3.32 -6.92
CA PRO A 69 -9.33 2.08 -6.48
C PRO A 69 -10.37 1.01 -6.18
N ILE A 70 -10.22 -0.17 -6.78
CA ILE A 70 -11.17 -1.27 -6.63
C ILE A 70 -10.47 -2.49 -6.05
N TYR A 71 -11.13 -3.23 -5.16
CA TYR A 71 -10.60 -4.45 -4.58
C TYR A 71 -10.47 -5.56 -5.63
N PRO A 72 -9.31 -6.27 -5.71
CA PRO A 72 -9.09 -7.33 -6.69
C PRO A 72 -9.93 -8.59 -6.45
N THR A 73 -10.49 -8.73 -5.25
CA THR A 73 -11.29 -9.90 -4.85
C THR A 73 -12.78 -9.74 -5.13
N MET A 74 -13.19 -8.64 -5.75
CA MET A 74 -14.58 -8.41 -6.13
C MET A 74 -15.00 -9.33 -7.29
N THR A 75 -16.32 -9.52 -7.42
CA THR A 75 -16.92 -10.29 -8.52
C THR A 75 -16.99 -9.47 -9.81
N GLU A 76 -17.22 -10.13 -10.94
CA GLU A 76 -17.44 -9.46 -12.23
C GLU A 76 -18.64 -8.51 -12.18
N GLU A 77 -19.74 -8.90 -11.51
CA GLU A 77 -20.90 -8.03 -11.32
C GLU A 77 -20.59 -6.80 -10.48
N ASP A 78 -19.74 -6.92 -9.45
CA ASP A 78 -19.26 -5.76 -8.68
C ASP A 78 -18.43 -4.83 -9.56
N TYR A 79 -17.53 -5.37 -10.40
CA TYR A 79 -16.76 -4.58 -11.36
C TYR A 79 -17.67 -3.84 -12.33
N LYS A 80 -18.64 -4.54 -12.93
CA LYS A 80 -19.63 -3.92 -13.81
C LYS A 80 -20.37 -2.78 -13.12
N TYR A 81 -20.85 -3.02 -11.91
CA TYR A 81 -21.53 -1.99 -11.13
C TYR A 81 -20.66 -0.77 -10.87
N ILE A 82 -19.43 -0.99 -10.35
CA ILE A 82 -18.54 0.10 -9.97
C ILE A 82 -18.10 0.90 -11.21
N LEU A 83 -17.70 0.24 -12.29
CA LEU A 83 -17.25 0.88 -13.53
C LEU A 83 -18.36 1.73 -14.15
N ASN A 84 -19.61 1.25 -14.16
CA ASN A 84 -20.77 2.01 -14.64
C ASN A 84 -21.15 3.14 -13.69
N HIS A 85 -21.22 2.88 -12.39
CA HIS A 85 -21.63 3.88 -11.40
C HIS A 85 -20.62 5.02 -11.25
N SER A 86 -19.34 4.74 -11.39
CA SER A 86 -18.27 5.74 -11.41
C SER A 86 -18.11 6.42 -12.76
N GLU A 87 -18.68 5.84 -13.82
CA GLU A 87 -18.45 6.29 -15.22
C GLU A 87 -16.95 6.28 -15.57
N SER A 88 -16.22 5.24 -15.13
CA SER A 88 -14.79 5.14 -15.39
C SER A 88 -14.49 5.06 -16.88
N LYS A 89 -13.60 5.95 -17.36
CA LYS A 89 -13.21 6.01 -18.76
C LYS A 89 -12.12 5.00 -19.11
N TYR A 90 -11.15 4.84 -18.23
CA TYR A 90 -10.06 3.87 -18.37
C TYR A 90 -10.00 2.99 -17.13
N CYS A 91 -9.44 1.77 -17.30
CA CYS A 91 -9.19 0.84 -16.21
C CYS A 91 -7.78 0.27 -16.34
N PHE A 92 -7.02 0.26 -15.24
CA PHE A 92 -5.71 -0.38 -15.17
C PHE A 92 -5.78 -1.56 -14.20
N VAL A 93 -5.32 -2.71 -14.66
CA VAL A 93 -5.34 -3.96 -13.88
C VAL A 93 -3.94 -4.55 -13.75
N SER A 94 -3.65 -5.27 -12.65
CA SER A 94 -2.29 -5.75 -12.45
C SER A 94 -1.90 -6.91 -13.36
N ASN A 95 -2.80 -7.83 -13.67
CA ASN A 95 -2.45 -9.11 -14.30
C ASN A 95 -3.56 -9.67 -15.21
N GLU A 96 -3.30 -10.83 -15.82
CA GLU A 96 -4.20 -11.53 -16.74
C GLU A 96 -5.54 -11.92 -16.11
N GLU A 97 -5.55 -12.36 -14.84
CA GLU A 97 -6.79 -12.74 -14.14
C GLU A 97 -7.76 -11.55 -14.05
N LEU A 98 -7.26 -10.41 -13.59
CA LEU A 98 -8.06 -9.19 -13.45
C LEU A 98 -8.46 -8.63 -14.81
N TYR A 99 -7.56 -8.70 -15.80
CA TYR A 99 -7.88 -8.31 -17.17
C TYR A 99 -9.04 -9.13 -17.71
N THR A 100 -9.02 -10.45 -17.56
CA THR A 100 -10.09 -11.34 -18.01
C THR A 100 -11.42 -11.01 -17.35
N LYS A 101 -11.45 -10.77 -16.04
CA LYS A 101 -12.66 -10.40 -15.28
C LYS A 101 -13.26 -9.06 -15.76
N VAL A 102 -12.41 -8.04 -15.97
CA VAL A 102 -12.89 -6.74 -16.44
C VAL A 102 -13.38 -6.82 -17.89
N MET A 103 -12.66 -7.55 -18.76
CA MET A 103 -13.06 -7.74 -20.15
C MET A 103 -14.36 -8.51 -20.29
N ALA A 104 -14.68 -9.43 -19.39
CA ALA A 104 -15.95 -10.16 -19.38
C ALA A 104 -17.17 -9.21 -19.28
N VAL A 105 -17.02 -8.08 -18.62
CA VAL A 105 -18.10 -7.09 -18.41
C VAL A 105 -17.93 -5.82 -19.22
N LYS A 106 -16.82 -5.62 -19.92
CA LYS A 106 -16.51 -4.38 -20.66
C LYS A 106 -17.62 -3.96 -21.63
N ALA A 107 -18.22 -4.91 -22.35
CA ALA A 107 -19.29 -4.63 -23.31
C ALA A 107 -20.56 -4.03 -22.66
N GLU A 108 -20.73 -4.22 -21.36
CA GLU A 108 -21.83 -3.66 -20.56
C GLU A 108 -21.43 -2.36 -19.82
N CYS A 109 -20.20 -1.85 -20.04
CA CYS A 109 -19.67 -0.62 -19.46
C CYS A 109 -19.42 0.43 -20.55
N PRO A 110 -20.45 1.18 -20.99
CA PRO A 110 -20.35 2.04 -22.19
C PRO A 110 -19.38 3.20 -22.05
N THR A 111 -19.04 3.63 -20.84
CA THR A 111 -18.05 4.70 -20.60
C THR A 111 -16.62 4.18 -20.61
N LEU A 112 -16.42 2.86 -20.42
CA LEU A 112 -15.09 2.25 -20.35
C LEU A 112 -14.49 2.07 -21.75
N GLU A 113 -13.66 3.03 -22.14
CA GLU A 113 -13.05 3.03 -23.48
C GLU A 113 -11.95 1.98 -23.60
N GLU A 114 -11.03 1.90 -22.60
CA GLU A 114 -9.87 1.02 -22.69
C GLU A 114 -9.49 0.40 -21.33
N VAL A 115 -8.86 -0.80 -21.40
CA VAL A 115 -8.31 -1.54 -20.25
C VAL A 115 -6.83 -1.80 -20.51
N PHE A 116 -5.98 -1.42 -19.55
CA PHE A 116 -4.53 -1.60 -19.59
C PHE A 116 -4.07 -2.55 -18.51
N THR A 117 -2.92 -3.19 -18.73
CA THR A 117 -2.30 -4.11 -17.77
C THR A 117 -0.97 -3.57 -17.27
N PHE A 118 -0.62 -3.87 -16.00
CA PHE A 118 0.71 -3.58 -15.47
C PHE A 118 1.72 -4.68 -15.85
N GLU A 119 1.27 -5.92 -15.97
CA GLU A 119 2.06 -7.05 -16.45
C GLU A 119 1.85 -7.26 -17.96
N ASP A 120 2.83 -7.91 -18.59
CA ASP A 120 2.69 -8.30 -19.99
C ASP A 120 1.63 -9.40 -20.14
N VAL A 121 0.48 -9.06 -20.69
CA VAL A 121 -0.65 -9.96 -20.95
C VAL A 121 -0.92 -10.02 -22.44
N GLN A 122 -0.97 -11.24 -22.99
CA GLN A 122 -1.19 -11.43 -24.42
C GLN A 122 -2.53 -10.84 -24.87
N GLY A 123 -2.48 -9.93 -25.84
CA GLY A 123 -3.67 -9.28 -26.40
C GLY A 123 -4.20 -8.09 -25.59
N ALA A 124 -3.60 -7.78 -24.45
CA ALA A 124 -3.91 -6.58 -23.67
C ALA A 124 -2.92 -5.45 -24.01
N ARG A 125 -3.35 -4.21 -23.81
CA ARG A 125 -2.49 -3.04 -23.89
C ARG A 125 -1.73 -2.86 -22.58
N HIS A 126 -0.42 -2.68 -22.67
CA HIS A 126 0.41 -2.47 -21.50
C HIS A 126 0.39 -0.98 -21.08
N TRP A 127 0.44 -0.69 -19.78
CA TRP A 127 0.37 0.67 -19.22
C TRP A 127 1.43 1.63 -19.78
N THR A 128 2.60 1.11 -20.15
CA THR A 128 3.67 1.93 -20.76
C THR A 128 3.28 2.49 -22.14
N GLU A 129 2.24 1.94 -22.80
CA GLU A 129 1.72 2.53 -24.03
C GLU A 129 1.07 3.89 -23.77
N VAL A 130 0.47 4.05 -22.57
CA VAL A 130 -0.08 5.34 -22.13
C VAL A 130 1.04 6.36 -22.00
N ALA A 131 2.14 6.01 -21.29
CA ALA A 131 3.29 6.90 -21.18
C ALA A 131 3.87 7.31 -22.54
N LYS A 132 3.88 6.37 -23.52
CA LYS A 132 4.37 6.61 -24.90
C LYS A 132 3.39 7.43 -25.75
N ALA A 133 2.11 7.49 -25.41
CA ALA A 133 1.11 8.27 -26.15
C ALA A 133 1.28 9.78 -25.93
N GLY A 134 1.86 10.19 -24.79
CA GLY A 134 2.15 11.58 -24.46
C GLY A 134 3.48 12.07 -25.00
N SER A 135 3.62 13.38 -25.09
CA SER A 135 4.86 14.06 -25.47
C SER A 135 4.96 15.40 -24.73
N ASP A 136 6.01 16.16 -24.99
CA ASP A 136 6.19 17.51 -24.42
C ASP A 136 5.05 18.48 -24.86
N ALA A 137 4.31 18.14 -25.91
CA ALA A 137 3.16 18.95 -26.34
C ALA A 137 2.05 19.04 -25.27
N GLN A 138 1.92 18.04 -24.41
CA GLN A 138 0.97 18.02 -23.30
C GLN A 138 1.49 18.66 -22.01
N GLN A 139 2.76 19.04 -21.96
CA GLN A 139 3.37 19.52 -20.70
C GLN A 139 2.69 20.80 -20.18
N ALA A 140 2.46 21.77 -21.04
CA ALA A 140 1.81 23.03 -20.64
C ALA A 140 0.38 22.80 -20.11
N GLU A 141 -0.36 21.85 -20.68
CA GLU A 141 -1.68 21.48 -20.19
C GLU A 141 -1.60 20.74 -18.85
N LEU A 142 -0.65 19.81 -18.70
CA LEU A 142 -0.42 19.11 -17.43
C LEU A 142 -0.07 20.10 -16.32
N ASP A 143 0.82 21.04 -16.56
CA ASP A 143 1.19 22.07 -15.59
C ASP A 143 -0.02 22.92 -15.20
N ALA A 144 -0.82 23.36 -16.18
CA ALA A 144 -2.04 24.12 -15.93
C ALA A 144 -3.07 23.34 -15.11
N ARG A 145 -3.24 22.04 -15.39
CA ARG A 145 -4.16 21.18 -14.61
C ARG A 145 -3.66 20.97 -13.20
N ARG A 146 -2.36 20.72 -13.03
CA ARG A 146 -1.73 20.57 -11.71
C ARG A 146 -1.89 21.80 -10.84
N ASP A 147 -1.68 22.98 -11.43
CA ASP A 147 -1.82 24.27 -10.73
C ASP A 147 -3.28 24.62 -10.42
N ALA A 148 -4.23 24.08 -11.19
CA ALA A 148 -5.67 24.31 -11.00
C ALA A 148 -6.32 23.37 -9.98
N VAL A 149 -5.63 22.32 -9.50
CA VAL A 149 -6.18 21.39 -8.49
C VAL A 149 -6.48 22.15 -7.21
N ASP A 150 -7.75 22.21 -6.83
CA ASP A 150 -8.20 22.79 -5.57
C ASP A 150 -8.18 21.71 -4.46
N PRO A 151 -7.71 22.01 -3.24
CA PRO A 151 -7.75 21.07 -2.13
C PRO A 151 -9.11 20.46 -1.85
N ALA A 152 -10.21 21.19 -2.10
CA ALA A 152 -11.58 20.70 -1.95
C ALA A 152 -12.05 19.82 -3.12
N GLN A 153 -11.31 19.81 -4.24
CA GLN A 153 -11.63 18.98 -5.39
C GLN A 153 -11.56 17.48 -5.02
N LEU A 154 -12.43 16.68 -5.66
CA LEU A 154 -12.47 15.24 -5.47
C LEU A 154 -11.20 14.58 -6.01
N ALA A 155 -10.49 13.86 -5.15
CA ALA A 155 -9.27 13.13 -5.50
C ALA A 155 -9.58 11.67 -5.86
N THR A 156 -10.51 11.05 -5.12
CA THR A 156 -10.80 9.62 -5.25
C THR A 156 -12.19 9.24 -4.76
N ILE A 157 -12.72 8.13 -5.31
CA ILE A 157 -13.95 7.50 -4.83
C ILE A 157 -13.65 6.05 -4.46
N ILE A 158 -13.75 5.72 -3.19
CA ILE A 158 -13.47 4.38 -2.69
C ILE A 158 -14.78 3.63 -2.43
N TYR A 159 -14.99 2.53 -3.14
CA TYR A 159 -16.20 1.72 -2.98
C TYR A 159 -16.07 0.76 -1.80
N THR A 160 -17.06 0.82 -0.90
CA THR A 160 -17.14 -0.05 0.28
C THR A 160 -18.40 -0.90 0.23
N SER A 161 -18.35 -2.11 0.82
CA SER A 161 -19.52 -2.96 0.95
C SER A 161 -20.60 -2.23 1.77
N GLY A 162 -21.68 -1.86 1.12
CA GLY A 162 -22.83 -1.23 1.76
C GLY A 162 -23.64 -2.24 2.56
N THR A 163 -24.26 -1.81 3.65
CA THR A 163 -25.23 -2.61 4.43
C THR A 163 -26.48 -2.99 3.61
N THR A 164 -26.68 -2.39 2.45
CA THR A 164 -27.84 -2.55 1.56
C THR A 164 -27.58 -3.41 0.32
N GLY A 165 -26.42 -4.08 0.24
CA GLY A 165 -26.07 -5.02 -0.83
C GLY A 165 -25.21 -4.43 -1.94
N LEU A 166 -25.46 -3.21 -2.43
CA LEU A 166 -24.61 -2.58 -3.46
C LEU A 166 -23.47 -1.75 -2.83
N PRO A 167 -22.26 -1.78 -3.41
CA PRO A 167 -21.16 -0.95 -2.96
C PRO A 167 -21.49 0.55 -3.01
N LYS A 168 -21.06 1.30 -1.99
CA LYS A 168 -21.22 2.76 -1.92
C LYS A 168 -19.88 3.44 -2.15
N GLY A 169 -19.84 4.44 -3.02
CA GLY A 169 -18.67 5.24 -3.31
C GLY A 169 -18.46 6.34 -2.25
N VAL A 170 -17.43 6.20 -1.45
CA VAL A 170 -16.99 7.22 -0.49
C VAL A 170 -16.11 8.22 -1.21
N MET A 171 -16.56 9.46 -1.30
CA MET A 171 -15.85 10.55 -1.97
C MET A 171 -14.85 11.21 -1.02
N LEU A 172 -13.59 11.32 -1.42
CA LEU A 172 -12.54 11.99 -0.66
C LEU A 172 -11.89 13.07 -1.52
N SER A 173 -11.77 14.28 -0.95
CA SER A 173 -11.05 15.38 -1.58
C SER A 173 -9.54 15.26 -1.37
N HIS A 174 -8.77 16.05 -2.11
CA HIS A 174 -7.32 16.19 -1.88
C HIS A 174 -7.02 16.62 -0.45
N ASP A 175 -7.82 17.55 0.12
CA ASP A 175 -7.65 17.99 1.51
C ASP A 175 -7.92 16.87 2.53
N ASN A 176 -8.89 15.99 2.29
CA ASN A 176 -9.14 14.86 3.19
C ASN A 176 -7.91 13.94 3.32
N VAL A 177 -7.19 13.73 2.22
CA VAL A 177 -5.98 12.91 2.20
C VAL A 177 -4.79 13.65 2.80
N THR A 178 -4.51 14.87 2.34
CA THR A 178 -3.34 15.65 2.76
C THR A 178 -3.40 16.07 4.22
N SER A 179 -4.58 16.52 4.70
CA SER A 179 -4.77 16.86 6.12
C SER A 179 -4.51 15.66 7.03
N ASN A 180 -4.95 14.46 6.64
CA ASN A 180 -4.71 13.23 7.39
C ASN A 180 -3.21 12.91 7.49
N VAL A 181 -2.46 13.02 6.38
CA VAL A 181 -1.00 12.85 6.35
C VAL A 181 -0.31 13.84 7.29
N LEU A 182 -0.68 15.12 7.22
CA LEU A 182 -0.09 16.18 8.05
C LEU A 182 -0.37 15.98 9.55
N ILE A 183 -1.57 15.51 9.90
CA ILE A 183 -1.95 15.20 11.29
C ILE A 183 -1.26 13.93 11.79
N ALA A 184 -1.04 12.94 10.93
CA ALA A 184 -0.39 11.68 11.29
C ALA A 184 1.13 11.82 11.49
N LYS A 185 1.81 12.63 10.66
CA LYS A 185 3.26 12.79 10.68
C LYS A 185 3.87 13.05 12.08
N PRO A 186 3.37 13.98 12.91
CA PRO A 186 3.94 14.23 14.23
C PRO A 186 3.81 13.04 15.20
N ARG A 187 2.99 12.04 14.88
CA ARG A 187 2.77 10.84 15.70
C ARG A 187 3.71 9.70 15.31
N VAL A 188 4.33 9.78 14.14
CA VAL A 188 5.37 8.83 13.75
C VAL A 188 6.64 9.15 14.52
N PRO A 189 7.30 8.15 15.14
CA PRO A 189 8.56 8.38 15.84
C PRO A 189 9.58 9.10 14.94
N ALA A 190 10.33 10.03 15.52
CA ALA A 190 11.44 10.66 14.84
C ALA A 190 12.45 9.57 14.42
N VAL A 191 12.77 9.52 13.14
CA VAL A 191 13.73 8.56 12.59
C VAL A 191 15.12 9.18 12.62
N ASP A 192 16.12 8.39 12.99
CA ASP A 192 17.52 8.80 12.86
C ASP A 192 17.83 9.08 11.37
N PRO A 193 18.22 10.30 11.01
CA PRO A 193 18.51 10.66 9.62
C PRO A 193 19.70 9.89 9.01
N ASN A 194 20.47 9.17 9.82
CA ASN A 194 21.57 8.33 9.36
C ASN A 194 21.13 6.89 9.05
N LEU A 195 19.88 6.54 9.30
CA LEU A 195 19.33 5.23 8.97
C LEU A 195 18.57 5.27 7.64
N ASP A 196 18.68 4.20 6.87
CA ASP A 196 17.79 3.97 5.73
C ASP A 196 16.35 3.82 6.23
N TYR A 197 15.50 4.76 5.86
CA TYR A 197 14.11 4.75 6.28
C TYR A 197 13.29 3.76 5.45
N ARG A 198 13.46 2.47 5.70
CA ARG A 198 12.74 1.40 5.01
C ARG A 198 11.45 1.09 5.73
N VAL A 199 10.35 1.05 4.98
CA VAL A 199 9.03 0.63 5.44
C VAL A 199 8.57 -0.56 4.61
N LEU A 200 7.79 -1.47 5.20
CA LEU A 200 7.16 -2.57 4.48
C LEU A 200 5.66 -2.32 4.36
N SER A 201 5.18 -2.35 3.12
CA SER A 201 3.79 -2.18 2.73
C SER A 201 3.25 -3.49 2.16
N PHE A 202 2.16 -4.00 2.70
CA PHE A 202 1.53 -5.26 2.29
C PHE A 202 0.01 -5.31 2.51
N LEU A 203 -0.57 -4.30 3.15
CA LEU A 203 -2.02 -4.19 3.23
C LEU A 203 -2.57 -3.68 1.89
N PRO A 204 -3.82 -3.99 1.53
CA PRO A 204 -4.37 -3.59 0.23
C PRO A 204 -4.35 -2.07 0.04
N VAL A 205 -3.64 -1.58 -0.97
CA VAL A 205 -3.51 -0.14 -1.27
C VAL A 205 -4.82 0.48 -1.79
N CYS A 206 -5.75 -0.33 -2.30
CA CYS A 206 -7.10 0.13 -2.61
C CYS A 206 -7.90 0.53 -1.36
N HIS A 207 -7.44 0.12 -0.16
CA HIS A 207 -8.02 0.58 1.10
C HIS A 207 -7.36 1.88 1.56
N ILE A 208 -8.16 2.88 1.95
CA ILE A 208 -7.67 4.22 2.30
C ILE A 208 -6.58 4.22 3.39
N PHE A 209 -6.63 3.27 4.33
CA PHE A 209 -5.64 3.19 5.41
C PHE A 209 -4.23 2.97 4.88
N GLU A 210 -4.02 1.97 4.02
CA GLU A 210 -2.69 1.70 3.43
C GLU A 210 -2.30 2.79 2.43
N ARG A 211 -3.25 3.26 1.62
CA ARG A 211 -3.01 4.33 0.66
C ARG A 211 -2.55 5.63 1.34
N MET A 212 -3.20 6.03 2.43
CA MET A 212 -2.78 7.19 3.23
C MET A 212 -1.37 7.00 3.78
N LEU A 213 -1.00 5.77 4.17
CA LEU A 213 0.35 5.48 4.63
C LEU A 213 1.38 5.62 3.51
N HIS A 214 1.06 5.25 2.27
CA HIS A 214 1.96 5.49 1.13
C HIS A 214 2.26 6.98 0.97
N TYR A 215 1.25 7.83 1.01
CA TYR A 215 1.46 9.28 0.96
C TYR A 215 2.27 9.79 2.15
N LEU A 216 2.02 9.28 3.35
CA LEU A 216 2.80 9.62 4.54
C LEU A 216 4.27 9.19 4.38
N TYR A 217 4.53 7.98 3.90
CA TYR A 217 5.88 7.46 3.67
C TYR A 217 6.62 8.30 2.63
N MET A 218 5.98 8.64 1.51
CA MET A 218 6.54 9.54 0.49
C MET A 218 6.84 10.92 1.06
N TYR A 219 5.90 11.49 1.83
CA TYR A 219 6.07 12.79 2.50
C TYR A 219 7.25 12.80 3.49
N MET A 220 7.56 11.65 4.08
CA MET A 220 8.67 11.47 5.01
C MET A 220 9.99 11.09 4.33
N GLY A 221 10.00 10.86 3.02
CA GLY A 221 11.17 10.40 2.28
C GLY A 221 11.56 8.95 2.60
N ALA A 222 10.60 8.10 2.97
CA ALA A 222 10.84 6.70 3.25
C ALA A 222 10.99 5.87 1.96
N GLN A 223 11.79 4.81 2.04
CA GLN A 223 11.87 3.78 1.00
C GLN A 223 10.74 2.77 1.21
N ILE A 224 9.77 2.71 0.29
CA ILE A 224 8.62 1.81 0.39
C ILE A 224 8.98 0.47 -0.25
N HIS A 225 9.02 -0.58 0.54
CA HIS A 225 9.20 -1.94 0.08
C HIS A 225 7.84 -2.65 0.09
N PHE A 226 7.46 -3.22 -1.04
CA PHE A 226 6.21 -3.97 -1.15
C PHE A 226 6.44 -5.43 -0.81
N GLY A 227 5.54 -5.99 0.01
CA GLY A 227 5.47 -7.42 0.27
C GLY A 227 4.89 -8.18 -0.92
N GLU A 228 5.33 -9.40 -1.11
CA GLU A 228 4.86 -10.25 -2.21
C GLU A 228 3.46 -10.80 -1.91
N SER A 229 3.24 -11.30 -0.68
CA SER A 229 1.96 -11.81 -0.21
C SER A 229 1.90 -11.86 1.32
N LEU A 230 0.73 -12.14 1.89
CA LEU A 230 0.59 -12.38 3.34
C LEU A 230 1.27 -13.69 3.79
N GLU A 231 1.44 -14.63 2.90
CA GLU A 231 2.13 -15.90 3.15
C GLU A 231 3.64 -15.70 3.24
N THR A 232 4.20 -14.81 2.44
CA THR A 232 5.65 -14.51 2.36
C THR A 232 6.10 -13.39 3.30
N ILE A 233 5.18 -12.81 4.09
CA ILE A 233 5.44 -11.62 4.91
C ILE A 233 6.68 -11.74 5.80
N LYS A 234 6.98 -12.95 6.28
CA LYS A 234 8.16 -13.19 7.12
C LYS A 234 9.45 -13.08 6.31
N GLU A 235 9.46 -13.59 5.09
CA GLU A 235 10.56 -13.50 4.15
C GLU A 235 10.75 -12.04 3.71
N ASP A 236 9.67 -11.34 3.46
CA ASP A 236 9.66 -9.91 3.12
C ASP A 236 10.19 -9.05 4.26
N LEU A 237 9.80 -9.31 5.51
CA LEU A 237 10.34 -8.65 6.70
C LEU A 237 11.84 -8.89 6.85
N ASN A 238 12.31 -10.14 6.65
CA ASN A 238 13.73 -10.49 6.74
C ASN A 238 14.55 -9.83 5.62
N HIS A 239 13.99 -9.72 4.42
CA HIS A 239 14.65 -9.05 3.29
C HIS A 239 14.71 -7.53 3.49
N THR A 240 13.58 -6.92 3.83
CA THR A 240 13.44 -5.47 3.96
C THR A 240 14.12 -4.94 5.20
N GLN A 241 14.07 -5.68 6.31
CA GLN A 241 14.50 -5.22 7.64
C GLN A 241 13.95 -3.81 7.94
N PRO A 242 12.63 -3.64 7.94
CA PRO A 242 12.02 -2.32 8.03
C PRO A 242 12.26 -1.71 9.41
N ILE A 243 12.33 -0.38 9.46
CA ILE A 243 12.32 0.36 10.72
C ILE A 243 10.89 0.64 11.20
N MET A 244 9.93 0.59 10.28
CA MET A 244 8.50 0.73 10.56
C MET A 244 7.69 -0.11 9.57
N PHE A 245 6.59 -0.69 10.04
CA PHE A 245 5.52 -1.24 9.19
C PHE A 245 4.17 -1.10 9.87
N THR A 246 3.12 -1.27 9.10
CA THR A 246 1.75 -1.20 9.57
C THR A 246 1.07 -2.55 9.41
N ALA A 247 0.32 -2.96 10.42
CA ALA A 247 -0.42 -4.21 10.42
C ALA A 247 -1.81 -4.03 11.03
N VAL A 248 -2.78 -4.80 10.54
CA VAL A 248 -4.08 -4.92 11.20
C VAL A 248 -3.98 -5.83 12.43
N PRO A 249 -4.81 -5.63 13.48
CA PRO A 249 -4.74 -6.40 14.71
C PRO A 249 -4.70 -7.92 14.50
N ARG A 250 -5.58 -8.44 13.64
CA ARG A 250 -5.66 -9.87 13.33
C ARG A 250 -4.34 -10.47 12.81
N LEU A 251 -3.55 -9.69 12.08
CA LEU A 251 -2.25 -10.14 11.59
C LEU A 251 -1.22 -10.19 12.72
N LEU A 252 -1.24 -9.20 13.63
CA LEU A 252 -0.37 -9.20 14.81
C LEU A 252 -0.69 -10.37 15.73
N GLU A 253 -1.97 -10.71 15.91
CA GLU A 253 -2.41 -11.90 16.65
C GLU A 253 -1.88 -13.19 15.99
N LYS A 254 -2.00 -13.32 14.65
CA LYS A 254 -1.43 -14.47 13.91
C LYS A 254 0.08 -14.58 14.07
N PHE A 255 0.80 -13.45 14.06
CA PHE A 255 2.25 -13.44 14.34
C PHE A 255 2.55 -13.90 15.76
N TYR A 256 1.81 -13.38 16.73
CA TYR A 256 1.95 -13.78 18.14
C TYR A 256 1.73 -15.29 18.31
N ASP A 257 0.65 -15.83 17.77
CA ASP A 257 0.34 -17.26 17.85
C ASP A 257 1.43 -18.13 17.21
N GLY A 258 1.92 -17.73 16.03
CA GLY A 258 3.01 -18.42 15.34
C GLY A 258 4.32 -18.40 16.13
N ILE A 259 4.69 -17.26 16.73
CA ILE A 259 5.87 -17.12 17.60
C ILE A 259 5.73 -18.00 18.84
N VAL A 260 4.56 -17.97 19.48
CA VAL A 260 4.31 -18.75 20.71
C VAL A 260 4.33 -20.25 20.41
N ALA A 261 3.67 -20.70 19.35
CA ALA A 261 3.69 -22.09 18.93
C ALA A 261 5.12 -22.59 18.67
N LYS A 262 5.91 -21.82 17.89
CA LYS A 262 7.31 -22.16 17.60
C LYS A 262 8.20 -22.16 18.85
N GLY A 263 8.03 -21.19 19.75
CA GLY A 263 8.80 -21.13 20.98
C GLY A 263 8.52 -22.30 21.93
N ARG A 264 7.25 -22.71 22.02
CA ARG A 264 6.84 -23.87 22.84
C ARG A 264 7.31 -25.20 22.26
N SER A 265 7.35 -25.33 20.95
CA SER A 265 7.81 -26.57 20.28
C SER A 265 9.31 -26.82 20.40
N ALA A 266 10.10 -25.85 20.87
CA ALA A 266 11.54 -26.01 21.07
C ALA A 266 11.93 -27.02 22.15
N GLY A 267 11.01 -27.38 23.05
CA GLY A 267 11.19 -28.38 24.11
C GLY A 267 12.18 -28.02 25.24
N GLY A 268 12.14 -28.76 26.31
CA GLY A 268 13.12 -28.68 27.40
C GLY A 268 13.31 -27.27 27.99
N ALA A 269 14.56 -26.96 28.38
CA ALA A 269 14.92 -25.68 28.98
C ALA A 269 14.64 -24.47 28.08
N LYS A 270 14.71 -24.64 26.72
CA LYS A 270 14.43 -23.54 25.78
C LYS A 270 12.97 -23.13 25.84
N ALA A 271 12.05 -24.11 25.85
CA ALA A 271 10.62 -23.82 25.99
C ALA A 271 10.28 -23.20 27.34
N ALA A 272 10.92 -23.65 28.43
CA ALA A 272 10.71 -23.06 29.75
C ALA A 272 11.15 -21.59 29.83
N ILE A 273 12.32 -21.25 29.29
CA ILE A 273 12.82 -19.86 29.19
C ILE A 273 11.89 -19.02 28.31
N PHE A 274 11.44 -19.58 27.20
CA PHE A 274 10.52 -18.89 26.28
C PHE A 274 9.18 -18.57 26.96
N ASN A 275 8.55 -19.57 27.63
CA ASN A 275 7.28 -19.39 28.35
C ASN A 275 7.40 -18.36 29.48
N TRP A 276 8.54 -18.40 30.22
CA TRP A 276 8.83 -17.39 31.24
C TRP A 276 8.88 -15.98 30.60
N ALA A 277 9.58 -15.83 29.50
CA ALA A 277 9.69 -14.52 28.80
C ALA A 277 8.33 -14.04 28.28
N VAL A 278 7.49 -14.93 27.74
CA VAL A 278 6.10 -14.60 27.34
C VAL A 278 5.31 -14.11 28.54
N GLY A 279 5.42 -14.79 29.70
CA GLY A 279 4.76 -14.33 30.94
C GLY A 279 5.21 -12.93 31.35
N VAL A 280 6.52 -12.61 31.22
CA VAL A 280 7.04 -11.27 31.51
C VAL A 280 6.46 -10.23 30.52
N ALA A 281 6.27 -10.60 29.24
CA ALA A 281 5.68 -9.70 28.24
C ALA A 281 4.18 -9.44 28.50
N LEU A 282 3.42 -10.47 28.84
CA LEU A 282 1.98 -10.35 29.14
C LEU A 282 1.72 -9.52 30.43
N ASP A 283 2.67 -9.50 31.35
CA ASP A 283 2.62 -8.68 32.58
C ASP A 283 3.17 -7.24 32.36
N TRP A 284 3.32 -6.82 31.12
CA TRP A 284 3.91 -5.53 30.79
C TRP A 284 3.01 -4.37 31.23
N ASP A 285 3.63 -3.42 31.95
CA ASP A 285 3.03 -2.17 32.40
C ASP A 285 4.10 -1.08 32.40
N PRO A 286 3.92 0.06 31.74
CA PRO A 286 4.91 1.13 31.66
C PRO A 286 5.26 1.73 33.03
N ASN A 287 4.38 1.59 34.03
CA ASN A 287 4.56 2.14 35.37
C ASN A 287 5.29 1.18 36.32
N LYS A 288 5.50 -0.09 35.92
CA LYS A 288 6.26 -1.07 36.73
C LYS A 288 7.75 -0.75 36.69
N GLY A 289 8.38 -0.78 37.86
CA GLY A 289 9.82 -0.51 38.06
C GLY A 289 10.57 -1.70 38.68
N GLY A 290 11.80 -1.44 39.13
CA GLY A 290 12.59 -2.36 39.95
C GLY A 290 12.78 -3.75 39.35
N LEU A 291 12.36 -4.79 40.11
CA LEU A 291 12.53 -6.19 39.72
C LEU A 291 11.88 -6.56 38.38
N TYR A 292 10.75 -5.92 38.04
CA TYR A 292 10.11 -6.16 36.74
C TYR A 292 11.01 -5.71 35.57
N ASN A 293 11.59 -4.51 35.64
CA ASN A 293 12.51 -4.01 34.63
C ASN A 293 13.74 -4.89 34.46
N PHE A 294 14.23 -5.47 35.55
CA PHE A 294 15.34 -6.42 35.52
C PHE A 294 14.93 -7.72 34.80
N LYS A 295 13.78 -8.30 35.13
CA LYS A 295 13.23 -9.46 34.40
C LYS A 295 13.03 -9.18 32.92
N LEU A 296 12.46 -8.02 32.58
CA LEU A 296 12.25 -7.60 31.20
C LEU A 296 13.57 -7.46 30.43
N LYS A 297 14.62 -6.93 31.05
CA LYS A 297 15.96 -6.83 30.46
C LYS A 297 16.54 -8.22 30.14
N ILE A 298 16.36 -9.19 31.02
CA ILE A 298 16.78 -10.56 30.78
C ILE A 298 15.96 -11.22 29.68
N ALA A 299 14.64 -11.08 29.70
CA ALA A 299 13.75 -11.62 28.67
C ALA A 299 14.07 -11.03 27.27
N ARG A 300 14.36 -9.73 27.20
CA ARG A 300 14.82 -9.06 25.95
C ARG A 300 16.11 -9.71 25.43
N LYS A 301 17.10 -9.91 26.28
CA LYS A 301 18.39 -10.47 25.86
C LYS A 301 18.31 -11.95 25.46
N LEU A 302 17.56 -12.77 26.18
CA LEU A 302 17.53 -14.23 25.99
C LEU A 302 16.53 -14.64 24.88
N VAL A 303 15.40 -13.92 24.74
CA VAL A 303 14.27 -14.33 23.88
C VAL A 303 13.91 -13.26 22.86
N PHE A 304 13.52 -12.06 23.29
CA PHE A 304 12.90 -11.10 22.37
C PHE A 304 13.84 -10.58 21.28
N SER A 305 15.15 -10.40 21.59
CA SER A 305 16.13 -10.03 20.56
C SER A 305 16.26 -11.10 19.48
N LYS A 306 16.25 -12.39 19.88
CA LYS A 306 16.31 -13.51 18.95
C LYS A 306 15.03 -13.64 18.10
N VAL A 307 13.87 -13.38 18.71
CA VAL A 307 12.60 -13.35 17.97
C VAL A 307 12.60 -12.21 16.94
N LYS A 308 13.03 -11.01 17.35
CA LYS A 308 13.17 -9.86 16.42
C LYS A 308 14.13 -10.17 15.28
N GLU A 309 15.29 -10.73 15.58
CA GLU A 309 16.27 -11.13 14.57
C GLU A 309 15.70 -12.16 13.59
N ALA A 310 15.02 -13.20 14.11
CA ALA A 310 14.41 -14.24 13.28
C ALA A 310 13.24 -13.75 12.40
N LEU A 311 12.71 -12.59 12.68
CA LEU A 311 11.66 -11.92 11.91
C LEU A 311 12.18 -10.75 11.06
N GLY A 312 13.50 -10.49 11.05
CA GLY A 312 14.04 -9.31 10.35
C GLY A 312 13.71 -7.97 11.02
N LEU A 313 13.32 -7.98 12.30
CA LEU A 313 12.84 -6.82 13.04
C LEU A 313 13.87 -6.23 14.02
N SER A 314 15.15 -6.55 13.86
CA SER A 314 16.20 -6.06 14.78
C SER A 314 16.28 -4.54 14.86
N GLY A 315 16.05 -3.85 13.72
CA GLY A 315 16.04 -2.40 13.60
C GLY A 315 14.69 -1.74 13.83
N ILE A 316 13.62 -2.51 14.10
CA ILE A 316 12.27 -1.96 14.20
C ILE A 316 12.14 -0.93 15.31
N GLN A 317 11.63 0.25 14.98
CA GLN A 317 11.38 1.35 15.90
C GLN A 317 9.89 1.48 16.23
N ALA A 318 9.02 1.23 15.23
CA ALA A 318 7.58 1.32 15.42
C ALA A 318 6.82 0.26 14.60
N VAL A 319 5.71 -0.19 15.17
CA VAL A 319 4.66 -0.92 14.46
C VAL A 319 3.37 -0.14 14.68
N ALA A 320 2.75 0.30 13.59
CA ALA A 320 1.46 0.97 13.67
C ALA A 320 0.34 -0.07 13.47
N SER A 321 -0.74 0.06 14.21
CA SER A 321 -1.94 -0.75 14.04
C SER A 321 -3.16 0.14 13.90
N GLY A 322 -4.05 -0.20 12.98
CA GLY A 322 -5.26 0.53 12.69
C GLY A 322 -6.38 -0.36 12.17
N SER A 323 -7.47 0.25 11.76
CA SER A 323 -8.71 -0.38 11.25
C SER A 323 -9.56 -1.12 12.29
N ALA A 324 -9.01 -1.52 13.44
CA ALA A 324 -9.73 -2.12 14.58
C ALA A 324 -8.94 -1.92 15.88
N ALA A 325 -9.60 -2.15 17.03
CA ALA A 325 -8.91 -2.15 18.31
C ALA A 325 -7.97 -3.37 18.41
N LEU A 326 -6.77 -3.15 18.93
CA LEU A 326 -5.85 -4.22 19.32
C LEU A 326 -6.34 -4.84 20.63
N GLN A 327 -6.52 -6.17 20.68
CA GLN A 327 -6.94 -6.92 21.87
C GLN A 327 -5.75 -7.36 22.72
#